data_41c36e5b0a993289ccd171a426bd0b34
#
_entry.id   41c36e5b0a993289ccd171a426bd0b34
#
_cell.length_a   1.000
_cell.length_b   1.000
_cell.length_c   1.000
_cell.angle_alpha   90.00
_cell.angle_beta   90.00
_cell.angle_gamma   90.00
#
_symmetry.space_group_name_H-M   'P 1'
#
loop_
_entity.id
_entity.type
_entity.pdbx_description
1 polymer ?
#
loop_
_entity_poly.entity_id
_entity_poly.type
_entity_poly.pdbx_seq_one_letter_code
_entity_poly.pdbx_strand_id
1 'polypeptide(L)'
;MSRIFCLVGKSCSGKDTLYTRILDLKQPNLRPVIPYTTRPMRRGEVDGQNYHFVSGKQLEQYLAGDQIIELREYFTTQGYWSYFTLRFELDADRLIITTLEGAEALISCYGRPAVCVIYLQVDDRTRLMRCIDREDRQENPDYTEVCRRFLADQEDFSLERLAQFPQLHTIDTGMGLDSCLRQWQELYQTER
;
A
#
# COMPACT_ATOMS: atom_id res chain seq x y z
N MET A 1 -10.30 -19.73 5.61
CA MET A 1 -8.82 -19.72 5.41
C MET A 1 -8.38 -18.28 5.54
N SER A 2 -7.31 -17.98 6.31
CA SER A 2 -6.86 -16.58 6.46
C SER A 2 -6.41 -16.00 5.12
N ARG A 3 -6.65 -14.72 4.88
CA ARG A 3 -6.36 -14.03 3.62
C ARG A 3 -5.55 -12.75 3.83
N ILE A 4 -4.87 -12.32 2.77
CA ILE A 4 -4.12 -11.08 2.70
C ILE A 4 -4.87 -10.13 1.78
N PHE A 5 -5.36 -9.04 2.32
CA PHE A 5 -6.05 -7.97 1.59
C PHE A 5 -5.03 -6.87 1.24
N CYS A 6 -4.70 -6.76 -0.03
CA CYS A 6 -3.73 -5.82 -0.56
C CYS A 6 -4.44 -4.58 -1.11
N LEU A 7 -4.36 -3.44 -0.43
CA LEU A 7 -4.82 -2.17 -0.96
C LEU A 7 -3.76 -1.62 -1.91
N VAL A 8 -4.08 -1.57 -3.19
CA VAL A 8 -3.22 -1.00 -4.24
C VAL A 8 -3.91 0.20 -4.89
N GLY A 9 -3.15 1.05 -5.54
CA GLY A 9 -3.72 2.19 -6.27
C GLY A 9 -2.75 3.36 -6.39
N LYS A 10 -3.06 4.25 -7.28
CA LYS A 10 -2.28 5.45 -7.61
C LYS A 10 -2.05 6.35 -6.40
N SER A 11 -1.07 7.23 -6.44
CA SER A 11 -0.84 8.25 -5.41
C SER A 11 -2.10 9.08 -5.18
N CYS A 12 -2.39 9.42 -3.92
CA CYS A 12 -3.58 10.18 -3.51
C CYS A 12 -4.94 9.53 -3.85
N SER A 13 -4.98 8.23 -4.16
CA SER A 13 -6.25 7.49 -4.31
C SER A 13 -7.00 7.27 -3.00
N GLY A 14 -6.40 7.58 -1.84
CA GLY A 14 -7.06 7.46 -0.53
C GLY A 14 -6.71 6.17 0.24
N LYS A 15 -5.66 5.44 -0.17
CA LYS A 15 -5.24 4.17 0.48
C LYS A 15 -5.04 4.32 1.99
N ASP A 16 -4.23 5.30 2.41
CA ASP A 16 -3.92 5.49 3.83
C ASP A 16 -5.17 5.80 4.65
N THR A 17 -6.06 6.65 4.11
CA THR A 17 -7.31 7.01 4.76
C THR A 17 -8.23 5.80 4.91
N LEU A 18 -8.43 5.03 3.85
CA LEU A 18 -9.27 3.83 3.90
C LEU A 18 -8.67 2.76 4.81
N TYR A 19 -7.36 2.52 4.71
CA TYR A 19 -6.63 1.58 5.55
C TYR A 19 -6.83 1.87 7.04
N THR A 20 -6.61 3.12 7.45
CA THR A 20 -6.79 3.53 8.84
C THR A 20 -8.23 3.30 9.30
N ARG A 21 -9.20 3.69 8.48
CA ARG A 21 -10.63 3.54 8.82
C ARG A 21 -11.08 2.08 8.86
N ILE A 22 -10.52 1.20 8.03
CA ILE A 22 -10.76 -0.24 8.11
C ILE A 22 -10.25 -0.80 9.44
N LEU A 23 -9.05 -0.42 9.86
CA LEU A 23 -8.48 -0.86 11.14
C LEU A 23 -9.29 -0.32 12.35
N ASP A 24 -9.84 0.90 12.24
CA ASP A 24 -10.72 1.48 13.27
C ASP A 24 -12.02 0.67 13.49
N LEU A 25 -12.46 -0.12 12.50
CA LEU A 25 -13.59 -1.04 12.64
C LEU A 25 -13.31 -2.19 13.61
N LYS A 26 -12.05 -2.39 14.01
CA LYS A 26 -11.59 -3.41 14.98
C LYS A 26 -12.12 -4.81 14.66
N GLN A 27 -12.10 -5.20 13.39
CA GLN A 27 -12.52 -6.52 12.96
C GLN A 27 -11.66 -7.60 13.65
N PRO A 28 -12.24 -8.59 14.35
CA PRO A 28 -11.51 -9.44 15.30
C PRO A 28 -10.35 -10.23 14.69
N ASN A 29 -10.49 -10.61 13.43
CA ASN A 29 -9.49 -11.43 12.73
C ASN A 29 -8.62 -10.66 11.74
N LEU A 30 -8.79 -9.34 11.61
CA LEU A 30 -8.01 -8.53 10.67
C LEU A 30 -6.86 -7.83 11.39
N ARG A 31 -5.63 -8.09 10.93
CA ARG A 31 -4.42 -7.49 11.49
C ARG A 31 -3.64 -6.73 10.41
N PRO A 32 -3.04 -5.58 10.73
CA PRO A 32 -2.17 -4.88 9.80
C PRO A 32 -0.89 -5.68 9.50
N VAL A 33 -0.37 -5.53 8.29
CA VAL A 33 1.03 -5.81 7.97
C VAL A 33 1.73 -4.48 7.83
N ILE A 34 2.72 -4.24 8.67
CA ILE A 34 3.50 -3.00 8.66
C ILE A 34 4.77 -3.25 7.87
N PRO A 35 4.98 -2.57 6.73
CA PRO A 35 6.20 -2.71 5.95
C PRO A 35 7.41 -2.07 6.64
N TYR A 36 8.60 -2.38 6.16
CA TYR A 36 9.87 -1.90 6.67
C TYR A 36 10.47 -0.86 5.74
N THR A 37 11.28 0.06 6.28
CA THR A 37 12.02 1.03 5.48
C THR A 37 13.33 1.43 6.12
N THR A 38 14.35 1.70 5.29
CA THR A 38 15.61 2.31 5.72
C THR A 38 15.56 3.84 5.69
N ARG A 39 14.45 4.42 5.17
CA ARG A 39 14.24 5.86 5.20
C ARG A 39 14.16 6.37 6.64
N PRO A 40 14.75 7.53 6.95
CA PRO A 40 14.54 8.20 8.23
C PRO A 40 13.05 8.49 8.48
N MET A 41 12.62 8.32 9.74
CA MET A 41 11.26 8.63 10.19
C MET A 41 10.97 10.13 9.99
N ARG A 42 9.81 10.45 9.44
CA ARG A 42 9.34 11.83 9.26
C ARG A 42 8.62 12.33 10.50
N ARG A 43 8.47 13.65 10.61
CA ARG A 43 7.67 14.25 11.68
C ARG A 43 6.23 13.73 11.64
N GLY A 44 5.74 13.23 12.78
CA GLY A 44 4.39 12.68 12.92
C GLY A 44 4.25 11.20 12.56
N GLU A 45 5.28 10.54 12.06
CA GLU A 45 5.30 9.09 11.89
C GLU A 45 5.64 8.39 13.22
N VAL A 46 5.17 7.16 13.37
CA VAL A 46 5.40 6.31 14.55
C VAL A 46 5.91 4.96 14.08
N ASP A 47 7.04 4.53 14.68
CA ASP A 47 7.59 3.20 14.42
C ASP A 47 6.62 2.09 14.79
N GLY A 48 6.51 1.07 13.94
CA GLY A 48 5.56 -0.02 14.12
C GLY A 48 4.10 0.33 13.81
N GLN A 49 3.82 1.56 13.35
CA GLN A 49 2.50 1.97 12.87
C GLN A 49 2.51 2.34 11.38
N ASN A 50 3.37 3.26 10.99
CA ASN A 50 3.52 3.67 9.59
C ASN A 50 4.47 2.74 8.85
N TYR A 51 5.62 2.48 9.44
CA TYR A 51 6.67 1.57 9.01
C TYR A 51 7.41 1.02 10.23
N HIS A 52 8.13 -0.09 10.05
CA HIS A 52 9.27 -0.43 10.90
C HIS A 52 10.50 0.28 10.33
N PHE A 53 11.01 1.28 11.05
CA PHE A 53 12.19 2.04 10.62
C PHE A 53 13.46 1.32 11.05
N VAL A 54 14.25 0.89 10.08
CA VAL A 54 15.43 0.05 10.30
C VAL A 54 16.68 0.63 9.65
N SER A 55 17.84 0.20 10.12
CA SER A 55 19.12 0.56 9.52
C SER A 55 19.44 -0.31 8.28
N GLY A 56 20.36 0.17 7.41
CA GLY A 56 20.86 -0.64 6.30
C GLY A 56 21.46 -1.97 6.75
N LYS A 57 22.15 -1.99 7.91
CA LYS A 57 22.68 -3.24 8.48
C LYS A 57 21.61 -4.26 8.84
N GLN A 58 20.46 -3.80 9.34
CA GLN A 58 19.32 -4.68 9.61
C GLN A 58 18.70 -5.22 8.30
N LEU A 59 18.61 -4.37 7.26
CA LEU A 59 18.19 -4.82 5.93
C LEU A 59 19.11 -5.94 5.41
N GLU A 60 20.43 -5.79 5.51
CA GLU A 60 21.40 -6.80 5.11
C GLU A 60 21.17 -8.13 5.86
N GLN A 61 20.86 -8.07 7.15
CA GLN A 61 20.53 -9.26 7.95
C GLN A 61 19.27 -9.96 7.47
N TYR A 62 18.21 -9.20 7.13
CA TYR A 62 16.97 -9.77 6.58
C TYR A 62 17.17 -10.38 5.19
N LEU A 63 18.02 -9.76 4.35
CA LEU A 63 18.41 -10.30 3.06
C LEU A 63 19.18 -11.62 3.21
N ALA A 64 20.18 -11.66 4.08
CA ALA A 64 20.97 -12.87 4.35
C ALA A 64 20.12 -14.02 4.92
N GLY A 65 19.04 -13.68 5.64
CA GLY A 65 18.10 -14.66 6.23
C GLY A 65 16.97 -15.10 5.31
N ASP A 66 16.93 -14.67 4.05
CA ASP A 66 15.82 -14.92 3.08
C ASP A 66 14.43 -14.59 3.66
N GLN A 67 14.37 -13.53 4.44
CA GLN A 67 13.15 -13.15 5.16
C GLN A 67 12.26 -12.16 4.38
N ILE A 68 12.76 -11.59 3.27
CA ILE A 68 12.10 -10.53 2.51
C ILE A 68 11.19 -11.15 1.44
N ILE A 69 9.95 -10.70 1.39
CA ILE A 69 8.98 -11.05 0.33
C ILE A 69 9.17 -10.17 -0.89
N GLU A 70 9.29 -8.86 -0.65
CA GLU A 70 9.49 -7.85 -1.71
C GLU A 70 10.39 -6.74 -1.21
N LEU A 71 11.20 -6.19 -2.10
CA LEU A 71 12.12 -5.09 -1.85
C LEU A 71 12.01 -4.07 -2.98
N ARG A 72 11.82 -2.83 -2.64
CA ARG A 72 11.83 -1.69 -3.56
C ARG A 72 12.84 -0.67 -3.10
N GLU A 73 13.62 -0.17 -4.02
CA GLU A 73 14.70 0.74 -3.75
C GLU A 73 14.52 2.03 -4.53
N TYR A 74 14.71 3.15 -3.87
CA TYR A 74 14.54 4.47 -4.46
C TYR A 74 15.78 5.32 -4.24
N PHE A 75 16.30 5.84 -5.34
CA PHE A 75 17.35 6.83 -5.29
C PHE A 75 16.72 8.22 -5.21
N THR A 76 16.94 8.92 -4.12
CA THR A 76 16.33 10.25 -3.88
C THR A 76 17.42 11.30 -3.66
N THR A 77 17.06 12.56 -3.76
CA THR A 77 17.95 13.68 -3.44
C THR A 77 18.44 13.67 -1.97
N GLN A 78 17.73 12.96 -1.09
CA GLN A 78 18.05 12.84 0.34
C GLN A 78 18.75 11.52 0.69
N GLY A 79 18.96 10.62 -0.29
CA GLY A 79 19.64 9.36 -0.10
C GLY A 79 18.98 8.18 -0.80
N TYR A 80 19.56 7.02 -0.57
CA TYR A 80 19.09 5.73 -1.08
C TYR A 80 18.21 5.07 0.00
N TRP A 81 16.95 4.82 -0.34
CA TRP A 81 15.97 4.27 0.58
C TRP A 81 15.38 2.97 0.08
N SER A 82 15.28 2.02 0.99
CA SER A 82 14.64 0.73 0.73
C SER A 82 13.32 0.65 1.47
N TYR A 83 12.32 0.05 0.82
CA TYR A 83 11.03 -0.31 1.39
C TYR A 83 10.82 -1.78 1.13
N PHE A 84 10.43 -2.54 2.15
CA PHE A 84 10.31 -3.99 2.01
C PHE A 84 9.29 -4.58 2.99
N THR A 85 8.83 -5.79 2.67
CA THR A 85 7.92 -6.55 3.51
C THR A 85 8.59 -7.86 3.90
N LEU A 86 8.63 -8.16 5.19
CA LEU A 86 9.14 -9.44 5.68
C LEU A 86 8.06 -10.53 5.59
N ARG A 87 8.49 -11.80 5.56
CA ARG A 87 7.62 -12.97 5.72
C ARG A 87 6.91 -12.92 7.07
N PHE A 88 5.64 -13.25 7.08
CA PHE A 88 4.80 -13.30 8.28
C PHE A 88 3.92 -14.56 8.27
N GLU A 89 3.49 -14.97 9.45
CA GLU A 89 2.54 -16.07 9.58
C GLU A 89 1.13 -15.61 9.18
N LEU A 90 0.42 -16.46 8.42
CA LEU A 90 -0.95 -16.21 7.99
C LEU A 90 -1.95 -16.89 8.96
N ASP A 91 -1.81 -16.56 10.26
CA ASP A 91 -2.64 -17.02 11.37
C ASP A 91 -3.98 -16.26 11.50
N ALA A 92 -4.08 -15.10 10.85
CA ALA A 92 -5.26 -14.24 10.77
C ALA A 92 -5.30 -13.54 9.42
N ASP A 93 -6.44 -12.94 9.09
CA ASP A 93 -6.55 -12.06 7.93
C ASP A 93 -5.58 -10.88 8.06
N ARG A 94 -4.94 -10.50 6.97
CA ARG A 94 -3.94 -9.44 6.93
C ARG A 94 -4.39 -8.31 6.01
N LEU A 95 -4.14 -7.07 6.41
CA LEU A 95 -4.37 -5.88 5.60
C LEU A 95 -3.03 -5.18 5.35
N ILE A 96 -2.73 -4.89 4.10
CA ILE A 96 -1.50 -4.20 3.71
C ILE A 96 -1.77 -3.16 2.63
N ILE A 97 -1.08 -2.02 2.69
CA ILE A 97 -0.93 -1.12 1.55
C ILE A 97 0.34 -1.52 0.80
N THR A 98 0.22 -1.82 -0.49
CA THR A 98 1.37 -2.21 -1.31
C THR A 98 1.24 -1.69 -2.75
N THR A 99 2.21 -2.02 -3.61
CA THR A 99 2.14 -1.81 -5.07
C THR A 99 1.63 -3.06 -5.78
N LEU A 100 1.45 -3.00 -7.11
CA LEU A 100 1.11 -4.19 -7.89
C LEU A 100 2.23 -5.23 -7.81
N GLU A 101 3.49 -4.82 -7.90
CA GLU A 101 4.65 -5.71 -7.73
C GLU A 101 4.69 -6.36 -6.34
N GLY A 102 4.38 -5.60 -5.29
CA GLY A 102 4.29 -6.14 -3.94
C GLY A 102 3.15 -7.15 -3.79
N ALA A 103 2.01 -6.91 -4.44
CA ALA A 103 0.91 -7.87 -4.48
C ALA A 103 1.30 -9.15 -5.23
N GLU A 104 2.03 -9.06 -6.36
CA GLU A 104 2.58 -10.20 -7.09
C GLU A 104 3.55 -11.01 -6.23
N ALA A 105 4.43 -10.35 -5.49
CA ALA A 105 5.37 -11.00 -4.59
C ALA A 105 4.63 -11.75 -3.45
N LEU A 106 3.57 -11.15 -2.90
CA LEU A 106 2.71 -11.81 -1.91
C LEU A 106 1.97 -13.01 -2.50
N ILE A 107 1.46 -12.91 -3.74
CA ILE A 107 0.85 -14.04 -4.46
C ILE A 107 1.88 -15.17 -4.67
N SER A 108 3.10 -14.82 -5.05
CA SER A 108 4.18 -15.80 -5.25
C SER A 108 4.57 -16.50 -3.95
N CYS A 109 4.53 -15.80 -2.81
CA CYS A 109 4.90 -16.31 -1.50
C CYS A 109 3.81 -17.17 -0.85
N TYR A 110 2.54 -16.70 -0.89
CA TYR A 110 1.42 -17.31 -0.15
C TYR A 110 0.40 -18.05 -1.04
N GLY A 111 0.57 -17.94 -2.34
CA GLY A 111 -0.38 -18.49 -3.32
C GLY A 111 -1.55 -17.54 -3.63
N ARG A 112 -2.02 -17.59 -4.88
CA ARG A 112 -3.10 -16.73 -5.36
C ARG A 112 -4.40 -16.81 -4.53
N PRO A 113 -4.86 -17.99 -4.05
CA PRO A 113 -6.07 -18.05 -3.24
C PRO A 113 -5.97 -17.33 -1.88
N ALA A 114 -4.77 -17.10 -1.38
CA ALA A 114 -4.54 -16.42 -0.11
C ALA A 114 -4.53 -14.90 -0.24
N VAL A 115 -4.42 -14.34 -1.45
CA VAL A 115 -4.22 -12.89 -1.67
C VAL A 115 -5.40 -12.31 -2.44
N CYS A 116 -6.04 -11.33 -1.82
CA CYS A 116 -7.11 -10.53 -2.41
C CYS A 116 -6.55 -9.13 -2.74
N VAL A 117 -6.48 -8.80 -4.02
CA VAL A 117 -5.96 -7.51 -4.50
C VAL A 117 -7.12 -6.54 -4.73
N ILE A 118 -7.05 -5.38 -4.09
CA ILE A 118 -8.11 -4.36 -4.09
C ILE A 118 -7.54 -3.06 -4.64
N TYR A 119 -7.95 -2.70 -5.83
CA TYR A 119 -7.56 -1.47 -6.50
C TYR A 119 -8.47 -0.31 -6.06
N LEU A 120 -7.86 0.73 -5.47
CA LEU A 120 -8.58 1.96 -5.12
C LEU A 120 -8.56 2.90 -6.31
N GLN A 121 -9.72 2.99 -6.95
CA GLN A 121 -9.95 3.80 -8.13
C GLN A 121 -10.50 5.17 -7.75
N VAL A 122 -10.05 6.20 -8.45
CA VAL A 122 -10.62 7.55 -8.44
C VAL A 122 -10.23 8.23 -9.74
N ASP A 123 -11.05 9.14 -10.22
CA ASP A 123 -10.75 9.92 -11.42
C ASP A 123 -9.47 10.76 -11.24
N ASP A 124 -8.78 10.99 -12.36
CA ASP A 124 -7.48 11.66 -12.33
C ASP A 124 -7.56 13.12 -11.88
N ARG A 125 -8.67 13.81 -12.17
CA ARG A 125 -8.89 15.21 -11.71
C ARG A 125 -8.96 15.26 -10.19
N THR A 126 -9.82 14.44 -9.59
CA THR A 126 -9.97 14.35 -8.12
C THR A 126 -8.65 13.96 -7.47
N ARG A 127 -7.95 12.98 -8.04
CA ARG A 127 -6.66 12.51 -7.54
C ARG A 127 -5.59 13.62 -7.59
N LEU A 128 -5.47 14.32 -8.70
CA LEU A 128 -4.51 15.41 -8.85
C LEU A 128 -4.77 16.54 -7.87
N MET A 129 -6.03 16.95 -7.70
CA MET A 129 -6.41 17.95 -6.70
C MET A 129 -6.04 17.52 -5.28
N ARG A 130 -6.32 16.28 -4.91
CA ARG A 130 -5.89 15.72 -3.61
C ARG A 130 -4.37 15.73 -3.42
N CYS A 131 -3.60 15.47 -4.49
CA CYS A 131 -2.14 15.54 -4.43
C CYS A 131 -1.66 16.97 -4.18
N ILE A 132 -2.21 17.94 -4.90
CA ILE A 132 -1.89 19.37 -4.76
C ILE A 132 -2.27 19.84 -3.34
N ASP A 133 -3.51 19.60 -2.90
CA ASP A 133 -3.98 19.98 -1.56
C ASP A 133 -3.11 19.39 -0.44
N ARG A 134 -2.56 18.20 -0.63
CA ARG A 134 -1.65 17.58 0.32
C ARG A 134 -0.28 18.25 0.29
N GLU A 135 0.20 18.59 -0.89
CA GLU A 135 1.51 19.21 -1.09
C GLU A 135 1.52 20.64 -0.55
N ASP A 136 0.43 21.40 -0.73
CA ASP A 136 0.25 22.75 -0.19
C ASP A 136 0.41 22.86 1.33
N ARG A 137 0.21 21.74 2.04
CA ARG A 137 0.37 21.67 3.51
C ARG A 137 1.80 21.33 3.95
N GLN A 138 2.72 21.08 3.00
CA GLN A 138 4.12 20.83 3.32
C GLN A 138 4.84 22.15 3.58
N GLU A 139 5.87 22.10 4.40
CA GLU A 139 6.73 23.28 4.67
C GLU A 139 7.48 23.74 3.41
N ASN A 140 7.87 22.78 2.55
CA ASN A 140 8.55 23.03 1.28
C ASN A 140 7.85 22.22 0.18
N PRO A 141 6.81 22.77 -0.47
CA PRO A 141 6.07 22.08 -1.51
C PRO A 141 6.92 21.77 -2.75
N ASP A 142 6.82 20.53 -3.26
CA ASP A 142 7.48 20.09 -4.49
C ASP A 142 6.45 19.59 -5.51
N TYR A 143 5.91 20.52 -6.27
CA TYR A 143 4.92 20.19 -7.32
C TYR A 143 5.53 19.41 -8.50
N THR A 144 6.86 19.53 -8.73
CA THR A 144 7.54 18.73 -9.74
C THR A 144 7.48 17.24 -9.38
N GLU A 145 7.72 16.93 -8.11
CA GLU A 145 7.57 15.56 -7.61
C GLU A 145 6.12 15.06 -7.66
N VAL A 146 5.15 15.93 -7.39
CA VAL A 146 3.71 15.60 -7.58
C VAL A 146 3.42 15.20 -9.02
N CYS A 147 3.87 16.00 -10.00
CA CYS A 147 3.68 15.72 -11.42
C CYS A 147 4.41 14.44 -11.86
N ARG A 148 5.65 14.26 -11.39
CA ARG A 148 6.44 13.06 -11.71
C ARG A 148 5.72 11.79 -11.23
N ARG A 149 5.23 11.79 -9.99
CA ARG A 149 4.47 10.65 -9.44
C ARG A 149 3.17 10.42 -10.17
N PHE A 150 2.48 11.51 -10.52
CA PHE A 150 1.22 11.42 -11.25
C PHE A 150 1.40 10.70 -12.60
N LEU A 151 2.48 11.00 -13.33
CA LEU A 151 2.81 10.35 -14.61
C LEU A 151 3.27 8.90 -14.41
N ALA A 152 4.14 8.64 -13.43
CA ALA A 152 4.56 7.27 -13.12
C ALA A 152 3.37 6.36 -12.76
N ASP A 153 2.42 6.87 -11.98
CA ASP A 153 1.20 6.13 -11.64
C ASP A 153 0.37 5.72 -12.88
N GLN A 154 0.42 6.48 -13.99
CA GLN A 154 -0.31 6.12 -15.21
C GLN A 154 0.29 4.88 -15.88
N GLU A 155 1.61 4.73 -15.80
CA GLU A 155 2.33 3.56 -16.32
C GLU A 155 2.16 2.37 -15.35
N ASP A 156 2.37 2.60 -14.05
CA ASP A 156 2.30 1.57 -13.01
C ASP A 156 0.90 0.94 -12.89
N PHE A 157 -0.15 1.70 -13.15
CA PHE A 157 -1.54 1.26 -13.11
C PHE A 157 -2.21 1.33 -14.49
N SER A 158 -1.47 1.01 -15.55
CA SER A 158 -2.04 0.87 -16.89
C SER A 158 -3.05 -0.28 -16.95
N LEU A 159 -3.97 -0.23 -17.91
CA LEU A 159 -4.97 -1.29 -18.09
C LEU A 159 -4.31 -2.66 -18.33
N GLU A 160 -3.17 -2.69 -19.02
CA GLU A 160 -2.40 -3.91 -19.27
C GLU A 160 -1.86 -4.51 -17.97
N ARG A 161 -1.34 -3.69 -17.06
CA ARG A 161 -0.84 -4.16 -15.76
C ARG A 161 -1.98 -4.60 -14.85
N LEU A 162 -3.08 -3.87 -14.79
CA LEU A 162 -4.25 -4.25 -14.00
C LEU A 162 -4.88 -5.57 -14.51
N ALA A 163 -4.85 -5.82 -15.82
CA ALA A 163 -5.36 -7.06 -16.43
C ALA A 163 -4.57 -8.32 -16.02
N GLN A 164 -3.35 -8.17 -15.46
CA GLN A 164 -2.58 -9.29 -14.91
C GLN A 164 -3.17 -9.84 -13.61
N PHE A 165 -4.11 -9.13 -13.01
CA PHE A 165 -4.83 -9.53 -11.82
C PHE A 165 -6.28 -9.90 -12.14
N PRO A 166 -6.57 -11.12 -12.62
CA PRO A 166 -7.91 -11.51 -13.09
C PRO A 166 -9.00 -11.48 -11.99
N GLN A 167 -8.60 -11.45 -10.72
CA GLN A 167 -9.48 -11.34 -9.57
C GLN A 167 -9.25 -10.01 -8.83
N LEU A 168 -9.01 -8.94 -9.60
CA LEU A 168 -8.87 -7.61 -9.04
C LEU A 168 -10.22 -7.06 -8.61
N HIS A 169 -10.37 -6.79 -7.32
CA HIS A 169 -11.51 -6.04 -6.81
C HIS A 169 -11.26 -4.54 -6.93
N THR A 170 -12.31 -3.76 -7.08
CA THR A 170 -12.19 -2.29 -7.17
C THR A 170 -13.07 -1.63 -6.13
N ILE A 171 -12.53 -0.64 -5.43
CA ILE A 171 -13.27 0.28 -4.56
C ILE A 171 -13.18 1.69 -5.15
N ASP A 172 -14.32 2.30 -5.45
CA ASP A 172 -14.38 3.68 -5.91
C ASP A 172 -14.27 4.66 -4.74
N THR A 173 -13.14 5.37 -4.67
CA THR A 173 -12.85 6.34 -3.61
C THR A 173 -13.32 7.76 -3.96
N GLY A 174 -13.93 7.96 -5.12
CA GLY A 174 -14.58 9.19 -5.51
C GLY A 174 -15.95 9.39 -4.83
N MET A 175 -16.59 8.30 -4.41
CA MET A 175 -17.92 8.27 -3.80
C MET A 175 -17.95 8.59 -2.28
N GLY A 176 -16.83 9.01 -1.72
CA GLY A 176 -16.69 9.32 -0.30
C GLY A 176 -16.38 8.11 0.60
N LEU A 177 -15.90 8.41 1.80
CA LEU A 177 -15.34 7.40 2.70
C LEU A 177 -16.35 6.37 3.19
N ASP A 178 -17.58 6.78 3.50
CA ASP A 178 -18.64 5.86 3.95
C ASP A 178 -19.01 4.84 2.86
N SER A 179 -19.01 5.27 1.60
CA SER A 179 -19.20 4.37 0.46
C SER A 179 -18.05 3.36 0.34
N CYS A 180 -16.80 3.83 0.50
CA CYS A 180 -15.63 2.95 0.48
C CYS A 180 -15.71 1.89 1.58
N LEU A 181 -16.11 2.28 2.79
CA LEU A 181 -16.25 1.34 3.91
C LEU A 181 -17.34 0.30 3.69
N ARG A 182 -18.47 0.68 3.08
CA ARG A 182 -19.51 -0.28 2.69
C ARG A 182 -18.99 -1.29 1.66
N GLN A 183 -18.35 -0.80 0.58
CA GLN A 183 -17.74 -1.66 -0.45
C GLN A 183 -16.70 -2.61 0.17
N TRP A 184 -15.86 -2.11 1.10
CA TRP A 184 -14.92 -2.94 1.84
C TRP A 184 -15.61 -4.02 2.65
N GLN A 185 -16.66 -3.68 3.41
CA GLN A 185 -17.39 -4.65 4.26
C GLN A 185 -18.04 -5.77 3.44
N GLU A 186 -18.67 -5.42 2.32
CA GLU A 186 -19.26 -6.38 1.39
C GLU A 186 -18.21 -7.32 0.81
N LEU A 187 -17.07 -6.76 0.34
CA LEU A 187 -15.95 -7.52 -0.18
C LEU A 187 -15.35 -8.43 0.88
N TYR A 188 -15.09 -7.92 2.08
CA TYR A 188 -14.51 -8.69 3.17
C TYR A 188 -15.39 -9.87 3.60
N GLN A 189 -16.71 -9.72 3.57
CA GLN A 189 -17.65 -10.82 3.86
C GLN A 189 -17.67 -11.90 2.76
N THR A 190 -17.54 -11.47 1.50
CA THR A 190 -17.57 -12.38 0.34
C THR A 190 -16.27 -13.16 0.20
N GLU A 191 -15.14 -12.52 0.48
CA GLU A 191 -13.81 -13.08 0.28
C GLU A 191 -13.29 -13.89 1.48
N ARG A 192 -13.96 -13.85 2.61
CA ARG A 192 -13.62 -14.59 3.83
C ARG A 192 -14.34 -15.94 3.88
#